data_f63a08c3870b409cd7bbbac488f37480
#
_entry.id   f63a08c3870b409cd7bbbac488f37480
#
_cell.length_a   1.000
_cell.length_b   1.000
_cell.length_c   1.000
_cell.angle_alpha   90.00
_cell.angle_beta   90.00
_cell.angle_gamma   90.00
#
_symmetry.space_group_name_H-M   'P 1'
#
loop_
_entity.id
_entity.type
_entity.pdbx_description
1 polymer ?
#
loop_
_entity_poly.entity_id
_entity_poly.type
_entity_poly.pdbx_seq_one_letter_code
_entity_poly.pdbx_strand_id
1 'polypeptide(L)' 'MDKKQSFYIVVGSFLERKNADRAVDKLVAEGQKDASTVKNNGKFYLTIANYSNIDDAKSGQKSFKGSFPNAWILKL' A
#
# COMPACT_ATOMS: atom_id res chain seq x y z
N MET A 1 -11.22 -23.05 -3.27
CA MET A 1 -11.31 -21.62 -3.56
C MET A 1 -9.95 -21.07 -3.94
N ASP A 2 -9.90 -20.36 -5.03
CA ASP A 2 -8.64 -19.85 -5.54
C ASP A 2 -8.12 -18.74 -4.70
N LYS A 3 -6.83 -18.79 -4.43
CA LYS A 3 -6.15 -17.67 -3.79
C LYS A 3 -5.88 -16.63 -4.84
N LYS A 4 -6.46 -15.48 -4.66
CA LYS A 4 -6.13 -14.36 -5.53
C LYS A 4 -4.85 -13.73 -5.03
N GLN A 5 -3.93 -13.52 -5.94
CA GLN A 5 -2.76 -12.72 -5.63
C GLN A 5 -3.18 -11.29 -5.46
N SER A 6 -2.55 -10.63 -4.52
CA SER A 6 -2.79 -9.20 -4.30
C SER A 6 -1.51 -8.43 -4.53
N PHE A 7 -1.65 -7.35 -5.25
CA PHE A 7 -0.55 -6.44 -5.53
C PHE A 7 -0.86 -5.12 -4.85
N TYR A 8 -0.03 -4.76 -3.88
CA TYR A 8 -0.25 -3.56 -3.07
C TYR A 8 0.71 -2.46 -3.49
N ILE A 9 0.19 -1.24 -3.56
CA ILE A 9 1.05 -0.07 -3.76
C ILE A 9 1.52 0.39 -2.39
N VAL A 10 2.80 0.23 -2.12
CA VAL A 10 3.40 0.50 -0.82
C VAL A 10 4.11 1.85 -0.85
N VAL A 11 3.85 2.67 0.15
CA VAL A 11 4.47 3.99 0.28
C VAL A 11 5.29 4.16 1.54
N GLY A 12 5.32 3.15 2.40
CA GLY A 12 6.13 3.20 3.60
C GLY A 12 6.16 1.87 4.33
N SER A 13 7.07 1.73 5.27
CA SER A 13 7.13 0.54 6.11
C SER A 13 7.48 0.94 7.54
N PHE A 14 6.97 0.18 8.50
CA PHE A 14 7.14 0.44 9.91
C PHE A 14 7.37 -0.87 10.65
N LEU A 15 8.14 -0.81 11.72
CA LEU A 15 8.35 -1.98 12.58
C LEU A 15 7.27 -2.09 13.65
N GLU A 16 6.62 -0.97 13.98
CA GLU A 16 5.58 -0.95 14.99
C GLU A 16 4.24 -0.58 14.39
N ARG A 17 3.23 -1.35 14.78
CA ARG A 17 1.89 -1.17 14.24
C ARG A 17 1.31 0.21 14.52
N LYS A 18 1.53 0.75 15.70
CA LYS A 18 0.93 2.04 16.02
C LYS A 18 1.48 3.18 15.16
N ASN A 19 2.75 3.07 14.74
CA ASN A 19 3.31 4.06 13.84
C ASN A 19 2.68 3.95 12.45
N ALA A 20 2.46 2.70 11.99
CA ALA A 20 1.76 2.47 10.72
C ALA A 20 0.34 2.99 10.77
N ASP A 21 -0.37 2.74 11.87
CA ASP A 21 -1.76 3.19 12.02
C ASP A 21 -1.86 4.71 11.98
N ARG A 22 -0.93 5.41 12.61
CA ARG A 22 -0.89 6.88 12.54
C ARG A 22 -0.68 7.38 11.11
N ALA A 23 0.18 6.69 10.37
CA ALA A 23 0.42 7.05 8.99
C ALA A 23 -0.81 6.82 8.13
N VAL A 24 -1.55 5.73 8.38
CA VAL A 24 -2.82 5.49 7.70
C VAL A 24 -3.81 6.63 7.98
N ASP A 25 -3.96 7.00 9.25
CA ASP A 25 -4.90 8.06 9.62
C ASP A 25 -4.56 9.37 8.91
N LYS A 26 -3.28 9.68 8.82
CA LYS A 26 -2.82 10.88 8.13
C LYS A 26 -3.15 10.83 6.65
N LEU A 27 -2.91 9.70 6.00
CA LEU A 27 -3.20 9.56 4.58
C LEU A 27 -4.69 9.63 4.30
N VAL A 28 -5.52 8.99 5.14
CA VAL A 28 -6.97 9.07 4.99
C VAL A 28 -7.43 10.52 5.11
N ALA A 29 -6.88 11.26 6.07
CA ALA A 29 -7.22 12.67 6.24
C ALA A 29 -6.80 13.51 5.03
N GLU A 30 -5.77 13.08 4.30
CA GLU A 30 -5.30 13.76 3.09
C GLU A 30 -6.02 13.31 1.82
N GLY A 31 -7.01 12.45 1.94
CA GLY A 31 -7.81 12.02 0.80
C GLY A 31 -7.51 10.62 0.28
N GLN A 32 -6.57 9.90 0.87
CA GLN A 32 -6.25 8.53 0.46
C GLN A 32 -7.16 7.55 1.20
N LYS A 33 -8.37 7.39 0.70
CA LYS A 33 -9.42 6.63 1.39
C LYS A 33 -9.09 5.15 1.55
N ASP A 34 -8.29 4.61 0.65
CA ASP A 34 -7.94 3.19 0.64
C ASP A 34 -6.65 2.90 1.38
N ALA A 35 -6.08 3.89 2.06
CA ALA A 35 -4.88 3.68 2.84
C ALA A 35 -5.11 2.62 3.91
N SER A 36 -4.19 1.69 4.04
CA SER A 36 -4.29 0.62 5.02
C SER A 36 -2.90 0.09 5.35
N THR A 37 -2.86 -0.82 6.32
CA THR A 37 -1.62 -1.47 6.75
C THR A 37 -1.68 -2.94 6.38
N VAL A 38 -0.58 -3.44 5.81
CA VAL A 38 -0.42 -4.86 5.49
C VAL A 38 0.80 -5.38 6.25
N LYS A 39 0.59 -6.40 7.08
CA LYS A 39 1.68 -7.03 7.81
C LYS A 39 2.31 -8.13 6.97
N ASN A 40 3.63 -8.09 6.83
CA ASN A 40 4.37 -9.11 6.09
C ASN A 40 5.78 -9.19 6.64
N ASN A 41 6.22 -10.40 6.99
CA ASN A 41 7.57 -10.66 7.49
C ASN A 41 7.98 -9.76 8.67
N GLY A 42 7.05 -9.55 9.60
CA GLY A 42 7.32 -8.76 10.80
C GLY A 42 7.33 -7.26 10.60
N LYS A 43 7.01 -6.80 9.40
CA LYS A 43 6.91 -5.37 9.11
C LYS A 43 5.49 -5.00 8.76
N PHE A 44 5.16 -3.74 8.99
CA PHE A 44 3.86 -3.18 8.64
C PHE A 44 4.05 -2.25 7.47
N TYR A 45 3.51 -2.64 6.32
CA TYR A 45 3.62 -1.84 5.10
C TYR A 45 2.42 -0.92 4.97
N LEU A 46 2.70 0.33 4.71
CA LEU A 46 1.67 1.33 4.48
C LEU A 46 1.30 1.30 3.01
N THR A 47 0.05 0.96 2.70
CA THR A 47 -0.42 0.81 1.33
C THR A 47 -1.51 1.82 1.02
N ILE A 48 -1.61 2.22 -0.23
CA ILE A 48 -2.63 3.19 -0.67
C ILE A 48 -3.60 2.59 -1.69
N ALA A 49 -3.31 1.41 -2.22
CA ALA A 49 -4.19 0.73 -3.15
C ALA A 49 -3.78 -0.73 -3.27
N ASN A 50 -4.70 -1.55 -3.76
CA ASN A 50 -4.37 -2.93 -4.09
C ASN A 50 -5.07 -3.33 -5.38
N TYR A 51 -4.50 -4.31 -6.06
CA TYR A 51 -4.99 -4.78 -7.36
C TYR A 51 -4.86 -6.29 -7.42
N SER A 52 -5.71 -6.91 -8.24
CA SER A 52 -5.68 -8.36 -8.40
C SER A 52 -4.74 -8.84 -9.51
N ASN A 53 -4.21 -7.94 -10.33
CA ASN A 53 -3.24 -8.31 -11.36
C ASN A 53 -2.14 -7.25 -11.45
N ILE A 54 -1.00 -7.68 -12.02
CA ILE A 54 0.20 -6.85 -12.04
C ILE A 54 0.05 -5.66 -13.00
N ASP A 55 -0.68 -5.81 -14.10
CA ASP A 55 -0.84 -4.73 -15.06
C ASP A 55 -1.60 -3.55 -14.44
N ASP A 56 -2.67 -3.85 -13.70
CA ASP A 56 -3.43 -2.81 -13.01
C ASP A 56 -2.58 -2.18 -11.90
N ALA A 57 -1.77 -3.00 -11.21
CA ALA A 57 -0.88 -2.48 -10.17
C ALA A 57 0.15 -1.52 -10.75
N LYS A 58 0.72 -1.84 -11.90
CA LYS A 58 1.68 -0.96 -12.55
C LYS A 58 1.04 0.35 -12.98
N SER A 59 -0.18 0.29 -13.51
CA SER A 59 -0.92 1.49 -13.86
C SER A 59 -1.22 2.34 -12.64
N GLY A 60 -1.62 1.69 -11.54
CA GLY A 60 -1.86 2.38 -10.29
C GLY A 60 -0.60 3.03 -9.73
N GLN A 61 0.51 2.31 -9.75
CA GLN A 61 1.79 2.85 -9.31
C GLN A 61 2.15 4.11 -10.09
N LYS A 62 1.97 4.06 -11.39
CA LYS A 62 2.27 5.18 -12.27
C LYS A 62 1.39 6.39 -11.94
N SER A 63 0.10 6.13 -11.67
CA SER A 63 -0.83 7.20 -11.30
C SER A 63 -0.44 7.89 -9.99
N PHE A 64 0.12 7.13 -9.06
CA PHE A 64 0.49 7.68 -7.74
C PHE A 64 1.88 8.32 -7.70
N LYS A 65 2.68 8.18 -8.75
CA LYS A 65 4.07 8.67 -8.74
C LYS A 65 4.19 10.16 -8.49
N GLY A 66 3.20 10.94 -8.89
CA GLY A 66 3.23 12.37 -8.65
C GLY A 66 3.23 12.72 -7.18
N SER A 67 2.47 11.98 -6.37
CA SER A 67 2.38 12.19 -4.93
C SER A 67 3.32 11.29 -4.13
N PHE A 68 3.60 10.10 -4.67
CA PHE A 68 4.42 9.09 -3.97
C PHE A 68 5.48 8.55 -4.94
N PRO A 69 6.54 9.34 -5.20
CA PRO A 69 7.54 8.95 -6.21
C PRO A 69 8.30 7.67 -5.87
N ASN A 70 8.34 7.29 -4.60
CA ASN A 70 9.04 6.08 -4.17
C ASN A 70 8.12 4.89 -3.96
N ALA A 71 6.85 5.00 -4.38
CA ALA A 71 5.91 3.89 -4.22
C ALA A 71 6.37 2.67 -5.02
N TRP A 72 6.18 1.49 -4.42
CA TRP A 72 6.56 0.24 -5.06
C TRP A 72 5.45 -0.79 -4.89
N ILE A 73 5.55 -1.89 -5.63
CA ILE A 73 4.51 -2.93 -5.64
C ILE A 73 4.97 -4.10 -4.77
N LEU A 74 4.13 -4.45 -3.81
CA LEU A 74 4.33 -5.63 -2.97
C LEU A 74 3.34 -6.70 -3.42
N LYS A 75 3.85 -7.88 -3.77
CA LYS A 75 3.02 -9.00 -4.15
C LYS A 75 2.86 -9.95 -2.98
N LEU A 76 1.64 -10.28 -2.63
CA LEU A 76 1.34 -11.25 -1.58
C LEU A 76 0.46 -12.39 -2.08
#